data_322e184eaa7ca7ae884786c912824ae3
#
_entry.id   322e184eaa7ca7ae884786c912824ae3
#
_cell.length_a   1.000
_cell.length_b   1.000
_cell.length_c   1.000
_cell.angle_alpha   90.00
_cell.angle_beta   90.00
_cell.angle_gamma   90.00
#
_symmetry.space_group_name_H-M   'P 1'
#
loop_
_entity.id
_entity.type
_entity.pdbx_description
1 polymer ?
#
loop_
_entity_poly.entity_id
_entity_poly.type
_entity_poly.pdbx_seq_one_letter_code
_entity_poly.pdbx_strand_id
1 'polypeptide(L)'
;MEKQKITVTVAGKNYTLVSGDAPEFVKRVASFVDRKLNETAAVTNLPSGQAAVLTCFNLAEELLKAQDGNTMLRRQNEQLARAADALQRGNRSNEE
;
A
#
# COMPACT_ATOMS: atom_id res chain seq x y z
N MET A 1 -2.40 -14.64 -16.07
CA MET A 1 -1.22 -14.20 -16.70
C MET A 1 -0.06 -15.05 -16.36
N GLU A 2 0.84 -15.18 -17.28
CA GLU A 2 1.98 -16.02 -17.02
C GLU A 2 2.95 -15.29 -16.14
N LYS A 3 3.61 -16.01 -15.28
CA LYS A 3 4.60 -15.43 -14.41
C LYS A 3 5.92 -15.31 -15.14
N GLN A 4 6.61 -14.23 -14.91
CA GLN A 4 7.90 -13.98 -15.55
C GLN A 4 8.95 -13.73 -14.49
N LYS A 5 10.20 -13.99 -14.84
CA LYS A 5 11.31 -13.64 -13.98
C LYS A 5 11.74 -12.24 -14.32
N ILE A 6 11.79 -11.39 -13.32
CA ILE A 6 12.14 -9.99 -13.49
C ILE A 6 13.26 -9.67 -12.53
N THR A 7 14.34 -9.11 -13.03
CA THR A 7 15.47 -8.72 -12.20
C THR A 7 15.35 -7.25 -11.84
N VAL A 8 15.45 -6.97 -10.56
CA VAL A 8 15.39 -5.60 -10.05
C VAL A 8 16.60 -5.34 -9.17
N THR A 9 16.94 -4.08 -9.02
CA THR A 9 18.05 -3.67 -8.18
C THR A 9 17.51 -2.90 -6.99
N VAL A 10 17.83 -3.36 -5.79
CA VAL A 10 17.41 -2.71 -4.55
C VAL A 10 18.62 -2.66 -3.62
N ALA A 11 18.91 -1.50 -3.09
CA ALA A 11 20.05 -1.29 -2.19
C ALA A 11 21.36 -1.77 -2.80
N GLY A 12 21.51 -1.55 -4.09
CA GLY A 12 22.74 -1.90 -4.79
C GLY A 12 22.88 -3.37 -5.13
N LYS A 13 21.89 -4.20 -4.85
CA LYS A 13 21.96 -5.63 -5.14
C LYS A 13 20.85 -6.01 -6.11
N ASN A 14 21.13 -7.01 -6.93
CA ASN A 14 20.18 -7.48 -7.91
C ASN A 14 19.38 -8.64 -7.33
N TYR A 15 18.10 -8.62 -7.55
CA TYR A 15 17.20 -9.68 -7.12
C TYR A 15 16.35 -10.10 -8.31
N THR A 16 16.16 -11.40 -8.46
CA THR A 16 15.29 -11.92 -9.51
C THR A 16 13.99 -12.37 -8.86
N LEU A 17 12.90 -11.79 -9.33
CA LEU A 17 11.59 -12.08 -8.78
C LEU A 17 10.74 -12.78 -9.81
N VAL A 18 9.80 -13.59 -9.36
CA VAL A 18 8.82 -14.22 -10.23
C VAL A 18 7.49 -13.54 -9.96
N SER A 19 6.91 -12.96 -10.99
CA SER A 19 5.69 -12.18 -10.80
C SER A 19 4.79 -12.33 -12.01
N GLY A 20 3.50 -12.28 -11.78
CA GLY A 20 2.52 -12.19 -12.84
C GLY A 20 2.19 -10.78 -13.24
N ASP A 21 2.78 -9.79 -12.56
CA ASP A 21 2.52 -8.41 -12.88
C ASP A 21 3.40 -7.95 -14.03
N ALA A 22 3.05 -6.84 -14.63
CA ALA A 22 3.85 -6.27 -15.72
C ALA A 22 5.24 -5.91 -15.22
N PRO A 23 6.29 -6.14 -16.03
CA PRO A 23 7.65 -5.81 -15.59
C PRO A 23 7.81 -4.35 -15.18
N GLU A 24 7.11 -3.45 -15.84
CA GLU A 24 7.21 -2.03 -15.50
C GLU A 24 6.66 -1.76 -14.12
N PHE A 25 5.58 -2.43 -13.75
CA PHE A 25 5.01 -2.28 -12.43
C PHE A 25 5.97 -2.82 -11.37
N VAL A 26 6.55 -3.99 -11.62
CA VAL A 26 7.48 -4.60 -10.67
C VAL A 26 8.70 -3.71 -10.47
N LYS A 27 9.20 -3.12 -11.55
CA LYS A 27 10.35 -2.21 -11.45
C LYS A 27 9.99 -0.95 -10.67
N ARG A 28 8.77 -0.47 -10.83
CA ARG A 28 8.32 0.70 -10.08
C ARG A 28 8.24 0.39 -8.60
N VAL A 29 7.74 -0.80 -8.26
CA VAL A 29 7.71 -1.23 -6.87
C VAL A 29 9.13 -1.32 -6.30
N ALA A 30 10.06 -1.89 -7.07
CA ALA A 30 11.43 -2.02 -6.62
C ALA A 30 12.07 -0.65 -6.39
N SER A 31 11.80 0.32 -7.27
CA SER A 31 12.31 1.68 -7.09
C SER A 31 11.77 2.31 -5.83
N PHE A 32 10.51 2.06 -5.52
CA PHE A 32 9.89 2.60 -4.33
C PHE A 32 10.54 2.00 -3.09
N VAL A 33 10.77 0.69 -3.08
CA VAL A 33 11.42 0.01 -1.97
C VAL A 33 12.85 0.52 -1.80
N ASP A 34 13.57 0.67 -2.91
CA ASP A 34 14.94 1.15 -2.88
C ASP A 34 15.01 2.54 -2.24
N ARG A 35 14.10 3.42 -2.62
CA ARG A 35 14.08 4.77 -2.07
C ARG A 35 13.76 4.74 -0.57
N LYS A 36 12.81 3.92 -0.17
CA LYS A 36 12.45 3.81 1.25
C LYS A 36 13.59 3.24 2.07
N LEU A 37 14.31 2.27 1.55
CA LEU A 37 15.47 1.72 2.23
C LEU A 37 16.55 2.78 2.42
N ASN A 38 16.81 3.54 1.37
CA ASN A 38 17.85 4.58 1.45
C ASN A 38 17.44 5.66 2.44
N GLU A 39 16.19 6.05 2.46
CA GLU A 39 15.71 7.04 3.41
C GLU A 39 15.87 6.56 4.85
N THR A 40 15.48 5.31 5.09
CA THR A 40 15.58 4.75 6.43
C THR A 40 17.02 4.65 6.88
N ALA A 41 17.89 4.18 6.00
CA ALA A 41 19.31 4.06 6.34
C ALA A 41 19.93 5.41 6.65
N ALA A 42 19.55 6.44 5.90
CA ALA A 42 20.11 7.78 6.10
C ALA A 42 19.68 8.37 7.44
N VAL A 43 18.43 8.09 7.83
CA VAL A 43 17.92 8.68 9.07
C VAL A 43 18.39 7.91 10.29
N THR A 44 18.43 6.58 10.21
CA THR A 44 18.69 5.76 11.40
C THR A 44 20.15 5.40 11.55
N ASN A 45 20.92 5.47 10.46
CA ASN A 45 22.33 5.10 10.49
C ASN A 45 22.53 3.67 11.01
N LEU A 46 21.62 2.78 10.72
CA LEU A 46 21.70 1.40 11.15
C LEU A 46 22.36 0.54 10.07
N PRO A 47 22.92 -0.62 10.45
CA PRO A 47 23.41 -1.55 9.45
C PRO A 47 22.29 -1.95 8.46
N SER A 48 22.67 -2.32 7.26
CA SER A 48 21.70 -2.50 6.18
C SER A 48 20.64 -3.53 6.51
N GLY A 49 21.00 -4.61 7.21
CA GLY A 49 20.01 -5.61 7.57
C GLY A 49 18.94 -5.08 8.50
N GLN A 50 19.35 -4.31 9.50
CA GLN A 50 18.41 -3.71 10.43
C GLN A 50 17.61 -2.60 9.78
N ALA A 51 18.24 -1.84 8.89
CA ALA A 51 17.52 -0.81 8.15
C ALA A 51 16.45 -1.43 7.28
N ALA A 52 16.72 -2.59 6.70
CA ALA A 52 15.74 -3.28 5.87
C ALA A 52 14.53 -3.71 6.68
N VAL A 53 14.75 -4.25 7.88
CA VAL A 53 13.65 -4.66 8.74
C VAL A 53 12.81 -3.45 9.14
N LEU A 54 13.46 -2.36 9.51
CA LEU A 54 12.75 -1.15 9.90
C LEU A 54 11.96 -0.59 8.72
N THR A 55 12.53 -0.65 7.53
CA THR A 55 11.84 -0.21 6.33
C THR A 55 10.61 -1.03 6.08
N CYS A 56 10.70 -2.35 6.24
CA CYS A 56 9.52 -3.21 6.10
C CYS A 56 8.43 -2.83 7.09
N PHE A 57 8.83 -2.52 8.32
CA PHE A 57 7.89 -2.11 9.34
C PHE A 57 7.19 -0.81 8.93
N ASN A 58 7.95 0.15 8.44
CA ASN A 58 7.40 1.43 8.01
C ASN A 58 6.45 1.26 6.83
N LEU A 59 6.82 0.43 5.88
CA LEU A 59 5.97 0.18 4.72
C LEU A 59 4.68 -0.52 5.12
N ALA A 60 4.76 -1.47 6.03
CA ALA A 60 3.58 -2.15 6.51
C ALA A 60 2.66 -1.18 7.25
N GLU A 61 3.25 -0.27 8.03
CA GLU A 61 2.47 0.72 8.73
C GLU A 61 1.74 1.63 7.75
N GLU A 62 2.43 2.09 6.72
CA GLU A 62 1.81 2.93 5.71
C GLU A 62 0.69 2.20 4.99
N LEU A 63 0.92 0.93 4.67
CA LEU A 63 -0.10 0.14 3.99
C LEU A 63 -1.35 -0.02 4.86
N LEU A 64 -1.17 -0.35 6.12
CA LEU A 64 -2.30 -0.53 7.01
C LEU A 64 -3.07 0.76 7.21
N LYS A 65 -2.37 1.88 7.31
CA LYS A 65 -3.04 3.17 7.42
C LYS A 65 -3.84 3.49 6.17
N ALA A 66 -3.30 3.17 5.00
CA ALA A 66 -4.02 3.40 3.76
C ALA A 66 -5.26 2.52 3.69
N GLN A 67 -5.15 1.26 4.10
CA GLN A 67 -6.29 0.35 4.10
C GLN A 67 -7.36 0.81 5.09
N ASP A 68 -6.93 1.24 6.27
CA ASP A 68 -7.88 1.75 7.26
C ASP A 68 -8.57 3.00 6.74
N GLY A 69 -7.84 3.87 6.07
CA GLY A 69 -8.43 5.06 5.48
C GLY A 69 -9.46 4.72 4.43
N ASN A 70 -9.14 3.74 3.57
CA ASN A 70 -10.09 3.31 2.56
C ASN A 70 -11.35 2.71 3.18
N THR A 71 -11.17 1.93 4.23
CA THR A 71 -12.31 1.32 4.92
C THR A 71 -13.21 2.41 5.51
N MET A 72 -12.60 3.41 6.12
CA MET A 72 -13.38 4.49 6.70
C MET A 72 -14.13 5.28 5.63
N LEU A 73 -13.48 5.53 4.50
CA LEU A 73 -14.14 6.24 3.41
C LEU A 73 -15.32 5.44 2.88
N ARG A 74 -15.16 4.13 2.75
CA ARG A 74 -16.26 3.29 2.30
C ARG A 74 -17.43 3.35 3.27
N ARG A 75 -17.17 3.29 4.55
CA ARG A 75 -18.24 3.36 5.55
C ARG A 75 -18.94 4.69 5.50
N GLN A 76 -18.19 5.77 5.34
CA GLN A 76 -18.81 7.08 5.23
C GLN A 76 -19.68 7.19 4.00
N ASN A 77 -19.20 6.66 2.88
CA ASN A 77 -19.97 6.69 1.64
C ASN A 77 -21.24 5.87 1.77
N GLU A 78 -21.17 4.74 2.44
CA GLU A 78 -22.35 3.91 2.65
C GLU A 78 -23.37 4.62 3.53
N GLN A 79 -22.90 5.27 4.57
CA GLN A 79 -23.79 6.01 5.46
C GLN A 79 -24.46 7.16 4.74
N LEU A 80 -23.72 7.87 3.91
CA LEU A 80 -24.28 8.95 3.14
C LEU A 80 -25.31 8.45 2.14
N ALA A 81 -25.03 7.33 1.51
CA ALA A 81 -25.95 6.74 0.56
C ALA A 81 -27.25 6.33 1.23
N ARG A 82 -27.15 5.77 2.44
CA ARG A 82 -28.35 5.38 3.19
C ARG A 82 -29.15 6.59 3.60
N ALA A 83 -28.49 7.64 4.04
CA ALA A 83 -29.17 8.83 4.46
C ALA A 83 -29.90 9.47 3.28
N ALA A 84 -29.22 9.53 2.12
CA ALA A 84 -29.84 10.10 0.95
C ALA A 84 -31.02 9.25 0.50
N ASP A 85 -30.89 7.93 0.56
CA ASP A 85 -31.96 7.04 0.19
C ASP A 85 -33.18 7.22 1.11
N ALA A 86 -32.92 7.34 2.40
CA ALA A 86 -34.01 7.54 3.35
C ALA A 86 -34.74 8.84 3.08
N LEU A 87 -34.01 9.89 2.75
CA LEU A 87 -34.64 11.15 2.44
C LEU A 87 -35.46 11.07 1.17
N GLN A 88 -34.95 10.37 0.16
CA GLN A 88 -35.68 10.25 -1.08
C GLN A 88 -36.95 9.43 -0.93
N ARG A 89 -36.95 8.48 -0.04
CA ARG A 89 -38.14 7.68 0.19
C ARG A 89 -39.15 8.36 1.07
N GLY A 90 -38.90 9.57 1.45
CA GLY A 90 -39.85 10.25 2.27
C GLY A 90 -39.58 9.91 3.70
N ASN A 91 -40.51 9.61 4.42
CA ASN A 91 -40.39 9.50 5.79
C ASN A 91 -40.04 8.23 6.31
N ARG A 92 -39.31 7.42 5.63
CA ARG A 92 -38.98 6.16 6.19
C ARG A 92 -37.68 6.20 6.85
N SER A 93 -37.16 7.31 7.12
CA SER A 93 -35.86 7.38 7.69
C SER A 93 -35.75 6.82 9.05
N ASN A 94 -36.83 6.68 9.74
CA ASN A 94 -36.69 6.20 11.06
C ASN A 94 -36.42 4.76 11.09
N GLU A 95 -36.34 4.13 10.02
CA GLU A 95 -36.04 2.85 10.07
C GLU A 95 -34.70 2.68 10.10
N GLU A 96 -34.01 2.74 10.49
CA GLU A 96 -32.77 2.44 10.64
C GLU A 96 -32.21 2.63 11.12
#